data_2f5c79363807b524cdfe7ddd1b401c21
#
_entry.id   2f5c79363807b524cdfe7ddd1b401c21
#
_cell.length_a   1.000
_cell.length_b   1.000
_cell.length_c   1.000
_cell.angle_alpha   90.00
_cell.angle_beta   90.00
_cell.angle_gamma   90.00
#
_symmetry.space_group_name_H-M   'P 1'
#
loop_
_entity.id
_entity.type
_entity.pdbx_description
1 polymer ?
#
loop_
_entity_poly.entity_id
_entity_poly.type
_entity_poly.pdbx_seq_one_letter_code
_entity_poly.pdbx_strand_id
1 'polypeptide(L)'
;MTIDAFDAADLLSKLTPWLVQFAPKIGAPVTLTKFSIGQSNPTYELVTAQGRYVVRTQPAGILLKSAHAVDREFKVMAALRNSAVPVPEMIAICDDSNIIGRKFFVMEKIDGVTVFDPTLYAYAAPDRTRLYHHQVDILAALAELDPAAIGLADFGRPAGYLDRQFATWTRQYRASQTDDLADMEFLMAHLGDALNADLPGLCVIHGDFRLDNMLLQDDIHIRALIDWELSTLGPAFIDLSYWCAMLRMHHDWPIGGLGGVDRIQLGLPPEADLVRQFCARTGLHKPTNWEALIAFQCFRFAAILQGVRKRQRDGNASASNAAAVGNQAAPMATLGADILRTHLATR
;
A
#
# COMPACT_ATOMS: atom_id res chain seq x y z
N MET A 1 9.83 -23.73 -11.65
CA MET A 1 10.91 -24.07 -10.70
C MET A 1 10.66 -23.25 -9.46
N THR A 2 10.16 -23.86 -8.41
CA THR A 2 9.85 -23.24 -7.11
C THR A 2 11.15 -22.85 -6.42
N ILE A 3 11.55 -21.59 -6.56
CA ILE A 3 12.72 -21.00 -5.89
C ILE A 3 12.20 -20.37 -4.59
N ASP A 4 12.05 -21.15 -3.54
CA ASP A 4 12.06 -20.70 -2.15
C ASP A 4 11.80 -21.83 -1.15
N ALA A 5 12.49 -22.95 -1.30
CA ALA A 5 12.60 -23.90 -0.20
C ALA A 5 13.83 -23.56 0.64
N PHE A 6 13.85 -22.37 1.26
CA PHE A 6 14.69 -22.23 2.46
C PHE A 6 14.02 -23.09 3.54
N ASP A 7 14.74 -24.11 3.99
CA ASP A 7 14.35 -24.78 5.22
C ASP A 7 14.34 -23.73 6.35
N ALA A 8 13.21 -23.54 6.99
CA ALA A 8 13.07 -22.56 8.07
C ALA A 8 14.10 -22.81 9.18
N ALA A 9 14.54 -24.04 9.38
CA ALA A 9 15.55 -24.43 10.33
C ALA A 9 16.96 -23.93 9.89
N ASP A 10 17.31 -24.04 8.61
CA ASP A 10 18.57 -23.50 8.07
C ASP A 10 18.60 -21.98 8.19
N LEU A 11 17.49 -21.31 7.84
CA LEU A 11 17.38 -19.87 7.97
C LEU A 11 17.50 -19.41 9.42
N LEU A 12 16.84 -20.09 10.35
CA LEU A 12 16.92 -19.79 11.79
C LEU A 12 18.36 -19.96 12.31
N SER A 13 19.04 -21.03 11.90
CA SER A 13 20.42 -21.28 12.33
C SER A 13 21.39 -20.16 11.89
N LYS A 14 21.22 -19.61 10.69
CA LYS A 14 21.99 -18.48 10.16
C LYS A 14 21.63 -17.15 10.79
N LEU A 15 20.36 -16.93 11.11
CA LEU A 15 19.91 -15.71 11.76
C LEU A 15 20.32 -15.62 13.24
N THR A 16 20.40 -16.76 13.93
CA THR A 16 20.62 -16.81 15.40
C THR A 16 21.86 -16.04 15.87
N PRO A 17 23.07 -16.24 15.30
CA PRO A 17 24.26 -15.50 15.76
C PRO A 17 24.11 -13.98 15.59
N TRP A 18 23.51 -13.55 14.47
CA TRP A 18 23.30 -12.14 14.20
C TRP A 18 22.27 -11.54 15.16
N LEU A 19 21.15 -12.24 15.41
CA LEU A 19 20.10 -11.80 16.33
C LEU A 19 20.60 -11.63 17.76
N VAL A 20 21.41 -12.57 18.24
CA VAL A 20 22.02 -12.50 19.58
C VAL A 20 22.94 -11.28 19.72
N GLN A 21 23.67 -10.94 18.66
CA GLN A 21 24.60 -9.81 18.66
C GLN A 21 23.90 -8.46 18.48
N PHE A 22 22.99 -8.33 17.53
CA PHE A 22 22.42 -7.05 17.07
C PHE A 22 21.00 -6.77 17.56
N ALA A 23 20.31 -7.77 18.07
CA ALA A 23 18.97 -7.65 18.64
C ALA A 23 18.85 -8.36 20.02
N PRO A 24 19.78 -8.14 20.97
CA PRO A 24 19.84 -8.91 22.21
C PRO A 24 18.57 -8.76 23.07
N LYS A 25 17.84 -7.66 22.93
CA LYS A 25 16.60 -7.39 23.68
C LYS A 25 15.46 -8.37 23.37
N ILE A 26 15.47 -9.04 22.22
CA ILE A 26 14.42 -10.00 21.86
C ILE A 26 14.69 -11.42 22.38
N GLY A 27 15.86 -11.67 22.93
CA GLY A 27 16.27 -12.97 23.48
C GLY A 27 16.65 -14.00 22.41
N ALA A 28 16.94 -15.21 22.86
CA ALA A 28 17.35 -16.29 21.96
C ALA A 28 16.17 -16.76 21.08
N PRO A 29 16.36 -16.92 19.78
CA PRO A 29 15.33 -17.43 18.87
C PRO A 29 15.05 -18.92 19.16
N VAL A 30 13.76 -19.29 19.03
CA VAL A 30 13.26 -20.65 19.27
C VAL A 30 12.72 -21.28 18.00
N THR A 31 11.82 -20.57 17.28
CA THR A 31 11.25 -21.04 16.03
C THR A 31 11.14 -19.92 15.00
N LEU A 32 11.15 -20.30 13.74
CA LEU A 32 10.88 -19.43 12.60
C LEU A 32 9.87 -20.10 11.68
N THR A 33 8.76 -19.42 11.40
CA THR A 33 7.67 -19.95 10.56
C THR A 33 7.31 -18.97 9.47
N LYS A 34 7.27 -19.39 8.21
CA LYS A 34 6.90 -18.51 7.07
C LYS A 34 5.39 -18.23 7.11
N PHE A 35 5.00 -16.97 6.94
CA PHE A 35 3.59 -16.63 6.70
C PHE A 35 3.17 -17.11 5.31
N SER A 36 1.94 -17.64 5.22
CA SER A 36 1.33 -18.08 3.96
C SER A 36 0.80 -16.92 3.10
N ILE A 37 0.61 -15.74 3.71
CA ILE A 37 0.06 -14.54 3.09
C ILE A 37 1.20 -13.53 2.92
N GLY A 38 1.18 -12.78 1.80
CA GLY A 38 2.23 -11.80 1.44
C GLY A 38 3.13 -12.33 0.34
N GLN A 39 3.09 -11.67 -0.84
CA GLN A 39 3.73 -12.21 -2.04
C GLN A 39 5.00 -11.47 -2.46
N SER A 40 5.19 -10.23 -2.01
CA SER A 40 6.30 -9.38 -2.45
C SER A 40 7.61 -9.72 -1.75
N ASN A 41 7.62 -9.65 -0.43
CA ASN A 41 8.80 -9.88 0.42
C ASN A 41 8.54 -11.06 1.36
N PRO A 42 9.36 -12.13 1.34
CA PRO A 42 9.21 -13.25 2.27
C PRO A 42 9.22 -12.79 3.73
N THR A 43 8.16 -13.15 4.44
CA THR A 43 7.92 -12.71 5.82
C THR A 43 7.73 -13.92 6.73
N TYR A 44 8.36 -13.88 7.90
CA TYR A 44 8.39 -15.00 8.84
C TYR A 44 8.00 -14.52 10.24
N GLU A 45 7.26 -15.34 10.98
CA GLU A 45 7.12 -15.21 12.42
C GLU A 45 8.35 -15.81 13.11
N LEU A 46 8.97 -15.03 13.96
CA LEU A 46 10.08 -15.41 14.82
C LEU A 46 9.59 -15.48 16.27
N VAL A 47 9.60 -16.66 16.85
CA VAL A 47 9.34 -16.85 18.28
C VAL A 47 10.66 -16.87 19.03
N THR A 48 10.75 -16.14 20.12
CA THR A 48 11.93 -16.07 21.00
C THR A 48 11.49 -16.32 22.46
N ALA A 49 12.46 -16.38 23.36
CA ALA A 49 12.18 -16.46 24.79
C ALA A 49 11.48 -15.20 25.34
N GLN A 50 11.55 -14.07 24.65
CA GLN A 50 11.01 -12.77 25.11
C GLN A 50 9.72 -12.38 24.41
N GLY A 51 9.30 -13.10 23.36
CA GLY A 51 8.08 -12.78 22.62
C GLY A 51 8.07 -13.22 21.17
N ARG A 52 7.16 -12.61 20.41
CA ARG A 52 6.98 -12.90 18.99
C ARG A 52 7.35 -11.68 18.17
N TYR A 53 8.06 -11.91 17.08
CA TYR A 53 8.58 -10.88 16.17
C TYR A 53 8.32 -11.28 14.72
N VAL A 54 8.56 -10.36 13.80
CA VAL A 54 8.48 -10.61 12.37
C VAL A 54 9.86 -10.38 11.76
N VAL A 55 10.33 -11.33 10.97
CA VAL A 55 11.49 -11.20 10.09
C VAL A 55 10.99 -11.02 8.66
N ARG A 56 11.27 -9.87 8.03
CA ARG A 56 10.94 -9.59 6.63
C ARG A 56 12.22 -9.50 5.82
N THR A 57 12.28 -10.26 4.72
CA THR A 57 13.50 -10.40 3.91
C THR A 57 13.24 -9.99 2.47
N GLN A 58 14.28 -9.59 1.76
CA GLN A 58 14.19 -9.52 0.30
C GLN A 58 13.93 -10.92 -0.28
N PRO A 59 13.27 -11.05 -1.46
CA PRO A 59 13.20 -12.32 -2.16
C PRO A 59 14.60 -12.80 -2.58
N ALA A 60 14.73 -14.11 -2.82
CA ALA A 60 15.97 -14.67 -3.35
C ALA A 60 16.14 -14.35 -4.85
N GLY A 61 17.40 -14.25 -5.30
CA GLY A 61 17.71 -14.07 -6.71
C GLY A 61 18.15 -12.66 -7.09
N ILE A 62 18.24 -12.40 -8.40
CA ILE A 62 18.64 -11.09 -8.93
C ILE A 62 17.44 -10.15 -8.88
N LEU A 63 17.52 -9.13 -8.05
CA LEU A 63 16.48 -8.13 -7.90
C LEU A 63 16.68 -6.97 -8.89
N LEU A 64 15.59 -6.44 -9.41
CA LEU A 64 15.63 -5.18 -10.14
C LEU A 64 16.03 -4.06 -9.18
N LYS A 65 16.84 -3.13 -9.64
CA LYS A 65 17.30 -1.99 -8.86
C LYS A 65 16.09 -1.21 -8.32
N SER A 66 15.98 -1.06 -7.02
CA SER A 66 14.84 -0.46 -6.28
C SER A 66 13.59 -1.33 -6.06
N ALA A 67 13.52 -2.55 -6.56
CA ALA A 67 12.46 -3.48 -6.15
C ALA A 67 12.82 -4.13 -4.81
N HIS A 68 11.80 -4.39 -3.98
CA HIS A 68 11.97 -5.10 -2.70
C HIS A 68 12.95 -4.43 -1.73
N ALA A 69 12.88 -3.11 -1.60
CA ALA A 69 13.79 -2.30 -0.78
C ALA A 69 13.38 -2.35 0.71
N VAL A 70 13.66 -3.47 1.38
CA VAL A 70 13.35 -3.68 2.81
C VAL A 70 14.04 -2.65 3.73
N ASP A 71 15.18 -2.09 3.30
CA ASP A 71 15.87 -1.00 3.98
C ASP A 71 15.05 0.31 3.96
N ARG A 72 14.35 0.61 2.88
CA ARG A 72 13.44 1.76 2.80
C ARG A 72 12.20 1.55 3.66
N GLU A 73 11.64 0.35 3.64
CA GLU A 73 10.49 -0.02 4.46
C GLU A 73 10.83 0.10 5.96
N PHE A 74 12.00 -0.41 6.37
CA PHE A 74 12.50 -0.22 7.74
C PHE A 74 12.68 1.26 8.09
N LYS A 75 13.32 2.05 7.21
CA LYS A 75 13.62 3.48 7.44
C LYS A 75 12.35 4.28 7.71
N VAL A 76 11.30 4.09 6.91
CA VAL A 76 10.05 4.84 7.07
C VAL A 76 9.31 4.45 8.35
N MET A 77 9.16 3.15 8.66
CA MET A 77 8.49 2.72 9.89
C MET A 77 9.26 3.15 11.14
N ALA A 78 10.59 3.07 11.13
CA ALA A 78 11.42 3.58 12.23
C ALA A 78 11.26 5.09 12.45
N ALA A 79 11.13 5.88 11.38
CA ALA A 79 10.88 7.31 11.46
C ALA A 79 9.49 7.65 12.02
N LEU A 80 8.48 6.83 11.72
CA LEU A 80 7.09 7.02 12.16
C LEU A 80 6.81 6.56 13.60
N ARG A 81 7.73 5.87 14.27
CA ARG A 81 7.50 5.22 15.59
C ARG A 81 6.92 6.12 16.67
N ASN A 82 7.23 7.41 16.65
CA ASN A 82 6.79 8.39 17.65
C ASN A 82 5.69 9.33 17.12
N SER A 83 5.06 8.98 16.02
CA SER A 83 3.95 9.72 15.42
C SER A 83 2.60 9.12 15.80
N ALA A 84 1.52 9.77 15.37
CA ALA A 84 0.16 9.24 15.49
C ALA A 84 -0.16 8.14 14.43
N VAL A 85 0.77 7.85 13.52
CA VAL A 85 0.62 6.77 12.54
C VAL A 85 1.03 5.45 13.19
N PRO A 86 0.11 4.48 13.33
CA PRO A 86 0.41 3.22 13.97
C PRO A 86 1.32 2.36 13.08
N VAL A 87 2.52 2.03 13.55
CA VAL A 87 3.48 1.15 12.88
C VAL A 87 4.10 0.19 13.89
N PRO A 88 4.53 -1.01 13.47
CA PRO A 88 5.26 -1.92 14.33
C PRO A 88 6.58 -1.30 14.83
N GLU A 89 7.02 -1.65 16.03
CA GLU A 89 8.35 -1.24 16.50
C GLU A 89 9.44 -1.92 15.67
N MET A 90 10.32 -1.11 15.09
CA MET A 90 11.49 -1.60 14.37
C MET A 90 12.59 -2.02 15.35
N ILE A 91 13.04 -3.28 15.27
CA ILE A 91 14.01 -3.84 16.20
C ILE A 91 15.43 -3.70 15.68
N ALA A 92 15.69 -4.24 14.49
CA ALA A 92 17.02 -4.22 13.87
C ALA A 92 16.93 -4.47 12.36
N ILE A 93 17.90 -3.95 11.62
CA ILE A 93 18.07 -4.20 10.17
C ILE A 93 19.44 -4.80 9.90
N CYS A 94 19.51 -5.73 8.96
CA CYS A 94 20.73 -6.32 8.45
C CYS A 94 20.90 -6.01 6.96
N ASP A 95 21.90 -5.20 6.63
CA ASP A 95 22.30 -4.90 5.25
C ASP A 95 23.36 -5.87 4.71
N ASP A 96 23.94 -6.72 5.57
CA ASP A 96 24.96 -7.70 5.17
C ASP A 96 24.29 -8.95 4.57
N SER A 97 24.40 -9.08 3.27
CA SER A 97 23.88 -10.23 2.54
C SER A 97 24.63 -11.55 2.84
N ASN A 98 25.79 -11.51 3.51
CA ASN A 98 26.54 -12.75 3.84
C ASN A 98 25.83 -13.56 4.94
N ILE A 99 24.95 -12.96 5.72
CA ILE A 99 24.25 -13.64 6.83
C ILE A 99 23.25 -14.68 6.29
N ILE A 100 22.31 -14.23 5.42
CA ILE A 100 21.27 -15.10 4.85
C ILE A 100 21.14 -14.99 3.32
N GLY A 101 22.16 -14.46 2.64
CA GLY A 101 22.15 -14.26 1.19
C GLY A 101 21.36 -13.03 0.72
N ARG A 102 20.80 -12.23 1.62
CA ARG A 102 19.93 -11.08 1.33
C ARG A 102 19.73 -10.16 2.53
N LYS A 103 19.31 -8.92 2.29
CA LYS A 103 18.93 -7.98 3.36
C LYS A 103 17.65 -8.43 4.05
N PHE A 104 17.53 -8.11 5.34
CA PHE A 104 16.34 -8.36 6.13
C PHE A 104 16.23 -7.37 7.29
N PHE A 105 15.06 -7.28 7.87
CA PHE A 105 14.85 -6.59 9.14
C PHE A 105 13.97 -7.40 10.09
N VAL A 106 14.02 -7.02 11.35
CA VAL A 106 13.20 -7.58 12.43
C VAL A 106 12.36 -6.46 13.01
N MET A 107 11.08 -6.75 13.21
CA MET A 107 10.11 -5.85 13.83
C MET A 107 9.24 -6.58 14.85
N GLU A 108 8.56 -5.82 15.68
CA GLU A 108 7.51 -6.31 16.56
C GLU A 108 6.45 -7.06 15.77
N LYS A 109 5.94 -8.18 16.31
CA LYS A 109 4.73 -8.82 15.80
C LYS A 109 3.51 -8.20 16.44
N ILE A 110 2.72 -7.48 15.67
CA ILE A 110 1.42 -6.98 16.10
C ILE A 110 0.37 -8.09 15.91
N ASP A 111 -0.34 -8.43 16.97
CA ASP A 111 -1.50 -9.32 16.87
C ASP A 111 -2.70 -8.53 16.36
N GLY A 112 -3.35 -9.07 15.35
CA GLY A 112 -4.48 -8.46 14.69
C GLY A 112 -4.92 -9.27 13.48
N VAL A 113 -6.05 -8.89 12.90
CA VAL A 113 -6.60 -9.47 11.69
C VAL A 113 -6.58 -8.46 10.55
N THR A 114 -6.38 -8.93 9.33
CA THR A 114 -6.58 -8.14 8.12
C THR A 114 -7.98 -8.37 7.57
N VAL A 115 -8.62 -7.31 7.09
CA VAL A 115 -9.96 -7.38 6.51
C VAL A 115 -9.87 -6.95 5.05
N PHE A 116 -10.42 -7.78 4.16
CA PHE A 116 -10.41 -7.54 2.71
C PHE A 116 -11.70 -6.92 2.20
N ASP A 117 -12.81 -7.15 2.90
CA ASP A 117 -14.13 -6.64 2.50
C ASP A 117 -14.36 -5.25 3.09
N PRO A 118 -14.37 -4.18 2.25
CA PRO A 118 -14.56 -2.81 2.71
C PRO A 118 -15.99 -2.52 3.20
N THR A 119 -16.97 -3.40 2.95
CA THR A 119 -18.31 -3.26 3.50
C THR A 119 -18.36 -3.50 4.99
N LEU A 120 -17.41 -4.29 5.51
CA LEU A 120 -17.28 -4.63 6.93
C LEU A 120 -18.57 -5.27 7.49
N TYR A 121 -19.28 -6.07 6.71
CA TYR A 121 -20.58 -6.65 7.09
C TYR A 121 -20.54 -7.42 8.43
N ALA A 122 -19.38 -7.99 8.77
CA ALA A 122 -19.20 -8.74 10.03
C ALA A 122 -19.24 -7.84 11.29
N TYR A 123 -19.18 -6.52 11.15
CA TYR A 123 -19.09 -5.56 12.25
C TYR A 123 -20.37 -4.74 12.39
N ALA A 124 -20.62 -4.16 13.56
CA ALA A 124 -21.75 -3.27 13.80
C ALA A 124 -21.58 -1.93 13.08
N ALA A 125 -22.69 -1.28 12.68
CA ALA A 125 -22.65 -0.01 11.94
C ALA A 125 -21.83 1.11 12.63
N PRO A 126 -21.92 1.32 13.96
CA PRO A 126 -21.07 2.30 14.64
C PRO A 126 -19.57 2.00 14.54
N ASP A 127 -19.20 0.71 14.55
CA ASP A 127 -17.81 0.29 14.44
C ASP A 127 -17.28 0.51 13.02
N ARG A 128 -18.10 0.25 12.00
CA ARG A 128 -17.76 0.55 10.60
C ARG A 128 -17.49 2.04 10.44
N THR A 129 -18.40 2.90 10.92
CA THR A 129 -18.25 4.36 10.89
C THR A 129 -16.95 4.79 11.58
N ARG A 130 -16.67 4.27 12.78
CA ARG A 130 -15.46 4.59 13.55
C ARG A 130 -14.18 4.18 12.80
N LEU A 131 -14.15 3.00 12.19
CA LEU A 131 -12.99 2.53 11.44
C LEU A 131 -12.68 3.43 10.24
N TYR A 132 -13.70 3.82 9.47
CA TYR A 132 -13.52 4.71 8.32
C TYR A 132 -12.99 6.09 8.74
N HIS A 133 -13.48 6.64 9.84
CA HIS A 133 -12.96 7.88 10.40
C HIS A 133 -11.52 7.72 10.91
N HIS A 134 -11.20 6.60 11.54
CA HIS A 134 -9.83 6.32 11.99
C HIS A 134 -8.83 6.18 10.82
N GLN A 135 -9.23 5.60 9.69
CA GLN A 135 -8.41 5.58 8.47
C GLN A 135 -8.08 7.00 8.00
N VAL A 136 -9.07 7.91 8.00
CA VAL A 136 -8.83 9.32 7.66
C VAL A 136 -7.92 10.02 8.67
N ASP A 137 -8.05 9.70 9.96
CA ASP A 137 -7.17 10.25 11.00
C ASP A 137 -5.70 9.83 10.78
N ILE A 138 -5.45 8.60 10.35
CA ILE A 138 -4.10 8.13 9.99
C ILE A 138 -3.56 8.86 8.76
N LEU A 139 -4.38 9.03 7.71
CA LEU A 139 -4.01 9.79 6.52
C LEU A 139 -3.69 11.25 6.85
N ALA A 140 -4.48 11.86 7.72
CA ALA A 140 -4.24 13.23 8.18
C ALA A 140 -2.94 13.31 9.00
N ALA A 141 -2.71 12.35 9.89
CA ALA A 141 -1.47 12.28 10.67
C ALA A 141 -0.23 12.16 9.77
N LEU A 142 -0.30 11.40 8.67
CA LEU A 142 0.77 11.34 7.67
C LEU A 142 0.98 12.70 6.99
N ALA A 143 -0.12 13.38 6.64
CA ALA A 143 -0.06 14.68 5.95
C ALA A 143 0.44 15.82 6.85
N GLU A 144 0.28 15.72 8.17
CA GLU A 144 0.73 16.69 9.18
C GLU A 144 2.23 16.56 9.52
N LEU A 145 2.87 15.42 9.19
CA LEU A 145 4.27 15.18 9.49
C LEU A 145 5.19 15.95 8.52
N ASP A 146 6.15 16.68 9.06
CA ASP A 146 7.27 17.19 8.27
C ASP A 146 8.29 16.06 8.06
N PRO A 147 8.47 15.59 6.80
CA PRO A 147 9.45 14.56 6.51
C PRO A 147 10.88 14.90 6.95
N ALA A 148 11.27 16.18 6.93
CA ALA A 148 12.59 16.59 7.35
C ALA A 148 12.76 16.45 8.88
N ALA A 149 11.75 16.80 9.65
CA ALA A 149 11.76 16.70 11.11
C ALA A 149 11.89 15.25 11.62
N ILE A 150 11.40 14.27 10.83
CA ILE A 150 11.47 12.85 11.17
C ILE A 150 12.63 12.10 10.45
N GLY A 151 13.56 12.83 9.82
CA GLY A 151 14.74 12.24 9.18
C GLY A 151 14.49 11.59 7.81
N LEU A 152 13.41 11.99 7.11
CA LEU A 152 13.02 11.49 5.80
C LEU A 152 13.14 12.53 4.67
N ALA A 153 13.92 13.61 4.84
CA ALA A 153 14.08 14.66 3.83
C ALA A 153 14.54 14.12 2.45
N ASP A 154 15.34 13.06 2.46
CA ASP A 154 15.90 12.40 1.26
C ASP A 154 15.13 11.14 0.83
N PHE A 155 13.99 10.85 1.45
CA PHE A 155 13.27 9.58 1.25
C PHE A 155 12.61 9.47 -0.13
N GLY A 156 12.42 10.57 -0.86
CA GLY A 156 11.81 10.61 -2.17
C GLY A 156 12.14 11.88 -2.94
N ARG A 157 11.53 12.02 -4.11
CA ARG A 157 11.64 13.22 -4.97
C ARG A 157 10.25 13.86 -5.08
N PRO A 158 9.93 14.87 -4.26
CA PRO A 158 8.58 15.46 -4.26
C PRO A 158 8.28 16.27 -5.54
N ALA A 159 9.22 17.04 -6.05
CA ALA A 159 9.01 17.88 -7.23
C ALA A 159 8.60 17.07 -8.46
N GLY A 160 7.53 17.50 -9.16
CA GLY A 160 7.00 16.83 -10.35
C GLY A 160 6.50 15.39 -10.05
N TYR A 161 5.95 15.13 -8.88
CA TYR A 161 5.50 13.79 -8.47
C TYR A 161 4.49 13.21 -9.45
N LEU A 162 3.41 13.94 -9.77
CA LEU A 162 2.34 13.46 -10.67
C LEU A 162 2.84 13.18 -12.07
N ASP A 163 3.67 14.07 -12.65
CA ASP A 163 4.21 13.90 -14.00
C ASP A 163 5.06 12.63 -14.09
N ARG A 164 5.92 12.42 -13.09
CA ARG A 164 6.77 11.21 -13.06
C ARG A 164 5.94 9.94 -12.87
N GLN A 165 4.93 9.99 -12.01
CA GLN A 165 4.05 8.83 -11.79
C GLN A 165 3.25 8.53 -13.05
N PHE A 166 2.67 9.54 -13.68
CA PHE A 166 1.93 9.39 -14.93
C PHE A 166 2.81 8.80 -16.05
N ALA A 167 3.99 9.36 -16.26
CA ALA A 167 4.93 8.83 -17.24
C ALA A 167 5.40 7.39 -16.92
N THR A 168 5.57 7.07 -15.63
CA THR A 168 5.97 5.72 -15.20
C THR A 168 4.86 4.71 -15.47
N TRP A 169 3.63 5.01 -15.09
CA TRP A 169 2.50 4.10 -15.27
C TRP A 169 2.09 3.96 -16.74
N THR A 170 2.20 5.02 -17.55
CA THR A 170 2.05 4.97 -19.02
C THR A 170 3.06 3.99 -19.62
N ARG A 171 4.33 4.12 -19.26
CA ARG A 171 5.38 3.22 -19.74
C ARG A 171 5.16 1.77 -19.31
N GLN A 172 4.75 1.55 -18.05
CA GLN A 172 4.46 0.20 -17.54
C GLN A 172 3.26 -0.43 -18.22
N TYR A 173 2.18 0.33 -18.42
CA TYR A 173 1.01 -0.13 -19.17
C TYR A 173 1.42 -0.55 -20.58
N ARG A 174 2.13 0.31 -21.33
CA ARG A 174 2.59 -0.02 -22.68
C ARG A 174 3.45 -1.28 -22.73
N ALA A 175 4.34 -1.47 -21.77
CA ALA A 175 5.20 -2.64 -21.68
C ALA A 175 4.43 -3.94 -21.33
N SER A 176 3.28 -3.81 -20.67
CA SER A 176 2.44 -4.93 -20.25
C SER A 176 1.14 -5.08 -21.05
N GLN A 177 0.93 -4.27 -22.07
CA GLN A 177 -0.29 -4.25 -22.86
C GLN A 177 -0.52 -5.62 -23.55
N THR A 178 -1.69 -6.21 -23.30
CA THR A 178 -2.13 -7.46 -23.90
C THR A 178 -3.36 -7.29 -24.78
N ASP A 179 -4.08 -6.19 -24.61
CA ASP A 179 -5.29 -5.83 -25.33
C ASP A 179 -5.35 -4.31 -25.54
N ASP A 180 -6.07 -3.89 -26.56
CA ASP A 180 -6.32 -2.47 -26.84
C ASP A 180 -7.51 -1.99 -26.01
N LEU A 181 -7.24 -1.21 -24.98
CA LEU A 181 -8.26 -0.61 -24.13
C LEU A 181 -8.44 0.87 -24.49
N ALA A 182 -9.54 1.21 -25.19
CA ALA A 182 -9.83 2.57 -25.63
C ALA A 182 -9.87 3.57 -24.45
N ASP A 183 -10.36 3.13 -23.28
CA ASP A 183 -10.40 3.96 -22.09
C ASP A 183 -9.02 4.26 -21.52
N MET A 184 -8.05 3.35 -21.64
CA MET A 184 -6.65 3.63 -21.29
C MET A 184 -6.01 4.65 -22.24
N GLU A 185 -6.29 4.56 -23.55
CA GLU A 185 -5.84 5.56 -24.53
C GLU A 185 -6.43 6.94 -24.22
N PHE A 186 -7.73 6.99 -23.90
CA PHE A 186 -8.40 8.23 -23.48
C PHE A 186 -7.74 8.83 -22.23
N LEU A 187 -7.51 8.00 -21.19
CA LEU A 187 -6.85 8.45 -19.96
C LEU A 187 -5.44 8.97 -20.23
N MET A 188 -4.64 8.27 -21.01
CA MET A 188 -3.29 8.71 -21.37
C MET A 188 -3.27 10.03 -22.18
N ALA A 189 -4.29 10.27 -23.00
CA ALA A 189 -4.38 11.48 -23.80
C ALA A 189 -4.79 12.73 -22.98
N HIS A 190 -5.57 12.58 -21.91
CA HIS A 190 -6.21 13.72 -21.25
C HIS A 190 -5.79 13.92 -19.79
N LEU A 191 -5.24 12.89 -19.10
CA LEU A 191 -4.84 13.03 -17.69
C LEU A 191 -3.72 14.01 -17.47
N GLY A 192 -2.73 14.11 -18.38
CA GLY A 192 -1.60 15.03 -18.21
C GLY A 192 -2.06 16.46 -17.95
N ASP A 193 -2.95 16.97 -18.81
CA ASP A 193 -3.50 18.32 -18.67
C ASP A 193 -4.44 18.47 -17.46
N ALA A 194 -5.23 17.43 -17.17
CA ALA A 194 -6.17 17.45 -16.07
C ALA A 194 -5.49 17.40 -14.68
N LEU A 195 -4.28 16.83 -14.61
CA LEU A 195 -3.47 16.73 -13.39
C LEU A 195 -2.62 17.98 -13.13
N ASN A 196 -2.54 18.89 -14.12
CA ASN A 196 -1.73 20.11 -14.01
C ASN A 196 -2.35 21.09 -13.01
N ALA A 197 -2.10 20.82 -11.72
CA ALA A 197 -2.47 21.69 -10.60
C ALA A 197 -1.46 21.52 -9.48
N ASP A 198 -1.18 22.60 -8.77
CA ASP A 198 -0.38 22.53 -7.55
C ASP A 198 -1.15 21.80 -6.46
N LEU A 199 -0.62 20.68 -6.02
CA LEU A 199 -1.17 19.95 -4.89
C LEU A 199 -0.47 20.40 -3.60
N PRO A 200 -1.24 20.79 -2.59
CA PRO A 200 -0.68 21.27 -1.33
C PRO A 200 -0.10 20.14 -0.49
N GLY A 201 0.84 20.51 0.37
CA GLY A 201 1.43 19.63 1.36
C GLY A 201 2.49 18.70 0.79
N LEU A 202 3.58 18.54 1.52
CA LEU A 202 4.60 17.53 1.28
C LEU A 202 4.59 16.58 2.46
N CYS A 203 4.33 15.32 2.23
CA CYS A 203 4.27 14.32 3.29
C CYS A 203 4.91 13.00 2.87
N VAL A 204 4.97 12.08 3.81
CA VAL A 204 5.21 10.67 3.52
C VAL A 204 3.94 10.07 2.92
N ILE A 205 4.07 9.45 1.77
CA ILE A 205 3.02 8.68 1.09
C ILE A 205 3.25 7.20 1.39
N HIS A 206 2.21 6.48 1.80
CA HIS A 206 2.22 5.03 1.93
C HIS A 206 2.31 4.34 0.55
N GLY A 207 1.51 4.82 -0.39
CA GLY A 207 1.48 4.36 -1.78
C GLY A 207 0.57 3.17 -2.05
N ASP A 208 0.10 2.47 -1.02
CA ASP A 208 -0.90 1.39 -1.07
C ASP A 208 -1.78 1.39 0.19
N PHE A 209 -2.38 2.54 0.50
CA PHE A 209 -3.21 2.71 1.69
C PHE A 209 -4.56 2.01 1.52
N ARG A 210 -4.66 0.80 2.05
CA ARG A 210 -5.81 -0.09 1.91
C ARG A 210 -6.09 -0.80 3.22
N LEU A 211 -7.35 -1.26 3.38
CA LEU A 211 -7.81 -1.96 4.58
C LEU A 211 -7.03 -3.26 4.85
N ASP A 212 -6.66 -3.98 3.81
CA ASP A 212 -5.89 -5.22 3.91
C ASP A 212 -4.40 -5.00 4.29
N ASN A 213 -3.92 -3.75 4.27
CA ASN A 213 -2.63 -3.35 4.83
C ASN A 213 -2.74 -2.80 6.27
N MET A 214 -3.89 -3.01 6.93
CA MET A 214 -4.14 -2.59 8.31
C MET A 214 -4.37 -3.81 9.20
N LEU A 215 -3.68 -3.85 10.33
CA LEU A 215 -3.92 -4.86 11.35
C LEU A 215 -4.96 -4.32 12.35
N LEU A 216 -6.13 -4.96 12.37
CA LEU A 216 -7.22 -4.60 13.25
C LEU A 216 -7.23 -5.49 14.49
N GLN A 217 -7.47 -4.90 15.65
CA GLN A 217 -7.77 -5.63 16.87
C GLN A 217 -9.27 -5.98 16.94
N ASP A 218 -9.68 -6.81 17.91
CA ASP A 218 -11.06 -7.29 18.05
C ASP A 218 -12.11 -6.17 18.17
N ASP A 219 -11.72 -5.01 18.72
CA ASP A 219 -12.54 -3.80 18.80
C ASP A 219 -12.50 -2.93 17.52
N ILE A 220 -11.97 -3.48 16.41
CA ILE A 220 -11.84 -2.81 15.11
C ILE A 220 -10.94 -1.55 15.15
N HIS A 221 -10.05 -1.48 16.14
CA HIS A 221 -9.02 -0.46 16.21
C HIS A 221 -7.83 -0.82 15.31
N ILE A 222 -7.35 0.14 14.50
CA ILE A 222 -6.15 -0.06 13.66
C ILE A 222 -4.92 0.00 14.57
N ARG A 223 -4.26 -1.14 14.73
CA ARG A 223 -3.06 -1.31 15.56
C ARG A 223 -1.77 -1.07 14.79
N ALA A 224 -1.79 -1.36 13.50
CA ALA A 224 -0.63 -1.08 12.64
C ALA A 224 -1.06 -0.92 11.19
N LEU A 225 -0.40 0.02 10.51
CA LEU A 225 -0.36 0.12 9.06
C LEU A 225 0.96 -0.52 8.61
N ILE A 226 0.87 -1.50 7.72
CA ILE A 226 1.98 -2.33 7.25
C ILE A 226 2.14 -2.23 5.73
N ASP A 227 3.20 -2.84 5.19
CA ASP A 227 3.51 -2.90 3.76
C ASP A 227 3.86 -1.54 3.15
N TRP A 228 4.93 -0.95 3.69
CA TRP A 228 5.46 0.36 3.28
C TRP A 228 6.41 0.30 2.06
N GLU A 229 6.42 -0.79 1.30
CA GLU A 229 7.36 -0.98 0.19
C GLU A 229 7.23 0.05 -0.94
N LEU A 230 6.02 0.62 -1.13
CA LEU A 230 5.73 1.65 -2.12
C LEU A 230 5.84 3.09 -1.59
N SER A 231 6.24 3.23 -0.33
CA SER A 231 6.29 4.53 0.34
C SER A 231 7.32 5.48 -0.29
N THR A 232 6.99 6.76 -0.29
CA THR A 232 7.81 7.83 -0.83
C THR A 232 7.39 9.20 -0.29
N LEU A 233 7.98 10.29 -0.81
CA LEU A 233 7.51 11.65 -0.55
C LEU A 233 6.66 12.16 -1.71
N GLY A 234 5.58 12.87 -1.38
CA GLY A 234 4.71 13.49 -2.38
C GLY A 234 3.58 14.32 -1.76
N PRO A 235 2.63 14.80 -2.59
CA PRO A 235 1.53 15.62 -2.13
C PRO A 235 0.58 14.90 -1.17
N ALA A 236 0.03 15.62 -0.19
CA ALA A 236 -0.79 15.06 0.89
C ALA A 236 -2.07 14.35 0.44
N PHE A 237 -2.62 14.71 -0.74
CA PHE A 237 -3.87 14.12 -1.24
C PHE A 237 -3.68 12.81 -2.02
N ILE A 238 -2.46 12.30 -2.18
CA ILE A 238 -2.20 11.12 -3.03
C ILE A 238 -2.80 9.85 -2.43
N ASP A 239 -2.49 9.55 -1.17
CA ASP A 239 -3.04 8.35 -0.52
C ASP A 239 -4.54 8.45 -0.29
N LEU A 240 -5.06 9.65 0.06
CA LEU A 240 -6.50 9.87 0.17
C LEU A 240 -7.22 9.63 -1.16
N SER A 241 -6.68 10.15 -2.28
CA SER A 241 -7.26 9.93 -3.61
C SER A 241 -7.17 8.46 -4.04
N TYR A 242 -6.08 7.78 -3.73
CA TYR A 242 -5.93 6.34 -3.97
C TYR A 242 -6.98 5.53 -3.20
N TRP A 243 -7.10 5.78 -1.90
CA TRP A 243 -8.09 5.11 -1.07
C TRP A 243 -9.52 5.37 -1.54
N CYS A 244 -9.89 6.62 -1.86
CA CYS A 244 -11.20 6.94 -2.42
C CYS A 244 -11.46 6.24 -3.77
N ALA A 245 -10.46 6.17 -4.65
CA ALA A 245 -10.57 5.46 -5.93
C ALA A 245 -10.87 3.96 -5.71
N MET A 246 -10.18 3.32 -4.75
CA MET A 246 -10.42 1.93 -4.37
C MET A 246 -11.85 1.75 -3.83
N LEU A 247 -12.35 2.68 -3.01
CA LEU A 247 -13.72 2.63 -2.49
C LEU A 247 -14.80 2.86 -3.58
N ARG A 248 -14.48 3.50 -4.71
CA ARG A 248 -15.41 3.66 -5.83
C ARG A 248 -15.53 2.43 -6.72
N MET A 249 -14.62 1.44 -6.58
CA MET A 249 -14.72 0.17 -7.32
C MET A 249 -16.00 -0.57 -6.95
N HIS A 250 -16.58 -1.29 -7.93
CA HIS A 250 -17.79 -2.06 -7.67
C HIS A 250 -17.52 -3.18 -6.65
N HIS A 251 -18.46 -3.39 -5.73
CA HIS A 251 -18.28 -4.34 -4.62
C HIS A 251 -18.15 -5.80 -5.09
N ASP A 252 -18.79 -6.16 -6.21
CA ASP A 252 -18.75 -7.53 -6.79
C ASP A 252 -17.44 -7.83 -7.54
N TRP A 253 -16.53 -6.88 -7.65
CA TRP A 253 -15.26 -7.14 -8.33
C TRP A 253 -14.34 -8.02 -7.47
N PRO A 254 -13.45 -8.86 -8.08
CA PRO A 254 -12.48 -9.67 -7.33
C PRO A 254 -11.63 -8.89 -6.33
N ILE A 255 -11.27 -7.64 -6.66
CA ILE A 255 -10.82 -6.62 -5.71
C ILE A 255 -11.95 -5.61 -5.67
N GLY A 256 -12.81 -5.69 -4.65
CA GLY A 256 -14.02 -4.89 -4.55
C GLY A 256 -13.83 -3.63 -3.72
N GLY A 257 -14.71 -2.64 -3.98
CA GLY A 257 -14.84 -1.42 -3.21
C GLY A 257 -16.25 -1.30 -2.61
N LEU A 258 -16.80 -0.10 -2.65
CA LEU A 258 -18.16 0.22 -2.18
C LEU A 258 -19.07 0.72 -3.32
N GLY A 259 -18.65 0.63 -4.57
CA GLY A 259 -19.47 0.96 -5.72
C GLY A 259 -20.68 0.02 -5.80
N GLY A 260 -21.87 0.57 -5.95
CA GLY A 260 -23.14 -0.18 -5.91
C GLY A 260 -23.69 -0.49 -4.51
N VAL A 261 -22.96 -0.12 -3.45
CA VAL A 261 -23.38 -0.34 -2.05
C VAL A 261 -24.10 0.90 -1.51
N ASP A 262 -25.22 0.72 -0.83
CA ASP A 262 -25.85 1.79 -0.05
C ASP A 262 -25.05 2.02 1.24
N ARG A 263 -24.13 2.98 1.19
CA ARG A 263 -23.26 3.31 2.32
C ARG A 263 -24.03 3.78 3.55
N ILE A 264 -25.12 4.54 3.34
CA ILE A 264 -25.92 5.08 4.45
C ILE A 264 -26.60 3.95 5.20
N GLN A 265 -27.24 3.02 4.48
CA GLN A 265 -27.86 1.84 5.09
C GLN A 265 -26.86 0.98 5.86
N LEU A 266 -25.61 0.89 5.39
CA LEU A 266 -24.54 0.15 6.06
C LEU A 266 -23.90 0.91 7.23
N GLY A 267 -24.22 2.18 7.44
CA GLY A 267 -23.52 3.02 8.42
C GLY A 267 -22.09 3.35 8.02
N LEU A 268 -21.83 3.44 6.72
CA LEU A 268 -20.54 3.85 6.17
C LEU A 268 -20.57 5.33 5.79
N PRO A 269 -19.57 6.12 6.17
CA PRO A 269 -19.54 7.55 5.85
C PRO A 269 -19.52 7.77 4.33
N PRO A 270 -20.25 8.78 3.80
CA PRO A 270 -20.09 9.25 2.44
C PRO A 270 -18.65 9.73 2.18
N GLU A 271 -18.13 9.54 0.96
CA GLU A 271 -16.77 10.00 0.58
C GLU A 271 -16.55 11.49 0.88
N ALA A 272 -17.58 12.32 0.60
CA ALA A 272 -17.50 13.76 0.85
C ALA A 272 -17.24 14.10 2.33
N ASP A 273 -17.75 13.30 3.26
CA ASP A 273 -17.56 13.51 4.70
C ASP A 273 -16.14 13.11 5.11
N LEU A 274 -15.61 12.03 4.56
CA LEU A 274 -14.24 11.57 4.78
C LEU A 274 -13.21 12.59 4.25
N VAL A 275 -13.42 13.11 3.04
CA VAL A 275 -12.56 14.17 2.47
C VAL A 275 -12.66 15.45 3.29
N ARG A 276 -13.86 15.82 3.76
CA ARG A 276 -14.06 16.99 4.63
C ARG A 276 -13.33 16.84 5.96
N GLN A 277 -13.37 15.66 6.59
CA GLN A 277 -12.62 15.36 7.81
C GLN A 277 -11.11 15.53 7.59
N PHE A 278 -10.56 14.97 6.51
CA PHE A 278 -9.16 15.13 6.16
C PHE A 278 -8.78 16.61 6.02
N CYS A 279 -9.57 17.38 5.26
CA CYS A 279 -9.33 18.81 5.09
C CYS A 279 -9.41 19.60 6.41
N ALA A 280 -10.38 19.26 7.27
CA ALA A 280 -10.54 19.90 8.57
C ALA A 280 -9.37 19.61 9.52
N ARG A 281 -8.84 18.38 9.48
CA ARG A 281 -7.69 17.95 10.29
C ARG A 281 -6.39 18.60 9.84
N THR A 282 -6.14 18.62 8.54
CA THR A 282 -4.86 19.09 7.97
C THR A 282 -4.82 20.59 7.69
N GLY A 283 -5.96 21.27 7.72
CA GLY A 283 -6.07 22.66 7.26
C GLY A 283 -5.93 22.85 5.74
N LEU A 284 -5.82 21.77 4.99
CA LEU A 284 -5.67 21.80 3.53
C LEU A 284 -7.04 21.89 2.85
N HIS A 285 -7.07 22.53 1.67
CA HIS A 285 -8.27 22.60 0.85
C HIS A 285 -8.30 21.45 -0.16
N LYS A 286 -9.49 20.86 -0.37
CA LYS A 286 -9.72 19.85 -1.42
C LYS A 286 -9.27 20.42 -2.76
N PRO A 287 -8.40 19.73 -3.52
CA PRO A 287 -7.94 20.21 -4.83
C PRO A 287 -9.10 20.36 -5.83
N THR A 288 -9.05 21.38 -6.67
CA THR A 288 -10.06 21.62 -7.72
C THR A 288 -10.09 20.51 -8.77
N ASN A 289 -8.97 19.84 -8.97
CA ASN A 289 -8.82 18.68 -9.87
C ASN A 289 -9.00 17.33 -9.14
N TRP A 290 -9.75 17.27 -8.04
CA TRP A 290 -9.97 16.06 -7.24
C TRP A 290 -10.39 14.84 -8.07
N GLU A 291 -11.36 15.04 -8.98
CA GLU A 291 -11.85 13.94 -9.81
C GLU A 291 -10.78 13.47 -10.82
N ALA A 292 -9.91 14.36 -11.31
CA ALA A 292 -8.78 13.97 -12.13
C ALA A 292 -7.73 13.15 -11.32
N LEU A 293 -7.52 13.46 -10.02
CA LEU A 293 -6.69 12.64 -9.15
C LEU A 293 -7.28 11.24 -8.95
N ILE A 294 -8.58 11.13 -8.73
CA ILE A 294 -9.26 9.82 -8.65
C ILE A 294 -9.10 9.06 -9.97
N ALA A 295 -9.34 9.71 -11.11
CA ALA A 295 -9.17 9.09 -12.42
C ALA A 295 -7.73 8.62 -12.66
N PHE A 296 -6.73 9.38 -12.19
CA PHE A 296 -5.33 8.98 -12.23
C PHE A 296 -5.07 7.73 -11.38
N GLN A 297 -5.64 7.61 -10.20
CA GLN A 297 -5.48 6.39 -9.38
C GLN A 297 -6.13 5.18 -10.07
N CYS A 298 -7.29 5.36 -10.72
CA CYS A 298 -7.90 4.33 -11.54
C CYS A 298 -7.00 3.90 -12.70
N PHE A 299 -6.40 4.87 -13.43
CA PHE A 299 -5.43 4.62 -14.48
C PHE A 299 -4.21 3.82 -13.98
N ARG A 300 -3.63 4.27 -12.86
CA ARG A 300 -2.51 3.58 -12.20
C ARG A 300 -2.87 2.13 -11.88
N PHE A 301 -4.03 1.93 -11.27
CA PHE A 301 -4.46 0.59 -10.87
C PHE A 301 -4.78 -0.30 -12.07
N ALA A 302 -5.41 0.24 -13.12
CA ALA A 302 -5.63 -0.48 -14.38
C ALA A 302 -4.29 -0.94 -15.02
N ALA A 303 -3.26 -0.09 -14.97
CA ALA A 303 -1.92 -0.44 -15.44
C ALA A 303 -1.27 -1.57 -14.62
N ILE A 304 -1.46 -1.57 -13.29
CA ILE A 304 -1.01 -2.67 -12.41
C ILE A 304 -1.74 -3.98 -12.77
N LEU A 305 -3.06 -3.94 -12.90
CA LEU A 305 -3.89 -5.09 -13.26
C LEU A 305 -3.53 -5.66 -14.63
N GLN A 306 -3.21 -4.80 -15.60
CA GLN A 306 -2.71 -5.20 -16.91
C GLN A 306 -1.39 -5.97 -16.79
N GLY A 307 -0.50 -5.54 -15.90
CA GLY A 307 0.73 -6.27 -15.58
C GLY A 307 0.48 -7.64 -14.95
N VAL A 308 -0.54 -7.76 -14.08
CA VAL A 308 -0.97 -9.05 -13.52
C VAL A 308 -1.49 -9.97 -14.63
N ARG A 309 -2.35 -9.44 -15.52
CA ARG A 309 -2.87 -10.17 -16.68
C ARG A 309 -1.78 -10.67 -17.61
N LYS A 310 -0.77 -9.83 -17.90
CA LYS A 310 0.37 -10.24 -18.72
C LYS A 310 1.14 -11.39 -18.08
N ARG A 311 1.50 -11.27 -16.80
CA ARG A 311 2.20 -12.37 -16.09
C ARG A 311 1.41 -13.66 -16.06
N GLN A 312 0.09 -13.57 -15.92
CA GLN A 312 -0.78 -14.74 -15.95
C GLN A 312 -0.76 -15.41 -17.36
N ARG A 313 -0.85 -14.62 -18.45
CA ARG A 313 -0.75 -15.12 -19.83
C ARG A 313 0.62 -15.73 -20.14
N ASP A 314 1.68 -15.14 -19.59
CA ASP A 314 3.06 -15.61 -19.75
C ASP A 314 3.40 -16.83 -18.85
N GLY A 315 2.43 -17.32 -18.03
CA GLY A 315 2.63 -18.45 -17.11
C GLY A 315 3.47 -18.13 -15.87
N ASN A 316 3.69 -16.83 -15.57
CA ASN A 316 4.55 -16.33 -14.49
C ASN A 316 3.76 -15.76 -13.29
N ALA A 317 2.45 -15.98 -13.24
CA ALA A 317 1.64 -15.50 -12.12
C ALA A 317 1.77 -16.44 -10.90
N SER A 318 2.00 -15.87 -9.73
CA SER A 318 2.12 -16.59 -8.47
C SER A 318 0.79 -16.85 -7.76
N ALA A 319 -0.24 -16.01 -8.03
CA ALA A 319 -1.54 -16.10 -7.37
C ALA A 319 -2.54 -16.93 -8.18
N SER A 320 -3.31 -17.79 -7.50
CA SER A 320 -4.36 -18.62 -8.12
C SER A 320 -5.50 -17.81 -8.74
N ASN A 321 -5.78 -16.61 -8.23
CA ASN A 321 -6.83 -15.71 -8.72
C ASN A 321 -6.30 -14.65 -9.71
N ALA A 322 -5.04 -14.75 -10.17
CA ALA A 322 -4.41 -13.75 -11.04
C ALA A 322 -5.20 -13.47 -12.34
N ALA A 323 -5.88 -14.49 -12.89
CA ALA A 323 -6.72 -14.32 -14.06
C ALA A 323 -7.94 -13.42 -13.77
N ALA A 324 -8.66 -13.68 -12.69
CA ALA A 324 -9.82 -12.89 -12.29
C ALA A 324 -9.42 -11.45 -11.95
N VAL A 325 -8.33 -11.27 -11.21
CA VAL A 325 -7.78 -9.96 -10.84
C VAL A 325 -7.30 -9.19 -12.08
N GLY A 326 -6.56 -9.83 -12.98
CA GLY A 326 -6.06 -9.20 -14.21
C GLY A 326 -7.18 -8.76 -15.16
N ASN A 327 -8.32 -9.47 -15.17
CA ASN A 327 -9.48 -9.10 -15.98
C ASN A 327 -10.17 -7.82 -15.51
N GLN A 328 -9.88 -7.34 -14.31
CA GLN A 328 -10.39 -6.02 -13.84
C GLN A 328 -9.71 -4.81 -14.51
N ALA A 329 -8.64 -5.00 -15.30
CA ALA A 329 -7.95 -3.89 -15.95
C ALA A 329 -8.88 -3.04 -16.82
N ALA A 330 -9.74 -3.67 -17.64
CA ALA A 330 -10.68 -2.95 -18.50
C ALA A 330 -11.77 -2.21 -17.69
N PRO A 331 -12.53 -2.86 -16.79
CA PRO A 331 -13.54 -2.13 -16.01
C PRO A 331 -12.94 -1.01 -15.13
N MET A 332 -11.70 -1.19 -14.64
CA MET A 332 -11.03 -0.12 -13.89
C MET A 332 -10.63 1.06 -14.78
N ALA A 333 -10.19 0.80 -16.02
CA ALA A 333 -9.94 1.85 -17.01
C ALA A 333 -11.24 2.61 -17.36
N THR A 334 -12.35 1.91 -17.53
CA THR A 334 -13.66 2.51 -17.80
C THR A 334 -14.10 3.40 -16.64
N LEU A 335 -14.01 2.93 -15.40
CA LEU A 335 -14.31 3.73 -14.22
C LEU A 335 -13.51 5.06 -14.21
N GLY A 336 -12.20 4.99 -14.44
CA GLY A 336 -11.34 6.17 -14.48
C GLY A 336 -11.70 7.12 -15.64
N ALA A 337 -11.98 6.57 -16.82
CA ALA A 337 -12.34 7.35 -18.00
C ALA A 337 -13.68 8.08 -17.82
N ASP A 338 -14.68 7.43 -17.22
CA ASP A 338 -16.01 8.05 -16.98
C ASP A 338 -15.93 9.19 -15.95
N ILE A 339 -15.11 9.00 -14.90
CA ILE A 339 -14.82 10.05 -13.92
C ILE A 339 -14.15 11.24 -14.63
N LEU A 340 -13.15 11.00 -15.47
CA LEU A 340 -12.44 12.07 -16.17
C LEU A 340 -13.32 12.78 -17.20
N ARG A 341 -14.10 12.05 -17.98
CA ARG A 341 -15.09 12.63 -18.94
C ARG A 341 -16.03 13.58 -18.23
N THR A 342 -16.61 13.14 -17.10
CA THR A 342 -17.49 13.96 -16.28
C THR A 342 -16.79 15.22 -15.78
N HIS A 343 -15.57 15.10 -15.29
CA HIS A 343 -14.77 16.23 -14.82
C HIS A 343 -14.47 17.24 -15.94
N LEU A 344 -14.10 16.76 -17.13
CA LEU A 344 -13.80 17.64 -18.28
C LEU A 344 -15.06 18.35 -18.82
N ALA A 345 -16.24 17.72 -18.71
CA ALA A 345 -17.50 18.33 -19.13
C ALA A 345 -18.01 19.42 -18.17
N THR A 346 -17.48 19.51 -16.95
CA THR A 346 -17.90 20.49 -15.92
C THR A 346 -16.92 21.67 -15.78
N ARG A 347 -15.87 21.68 -16.56
CA ARG A 347 -14.89 22.81 -16.69
C ARG A 347 -15.28 23.74 -17.83
#